data_6ee60baa10508980dfa94c759f388860
#
_entry.id   6ee60baa10508980dfa94c759f388860
#
_cell.length_a   1.000
_cell.length_b   1.000
_cell.length_c   1.000
_cell.angle_alpha   90.00
_cell.angle_beta   90.00
_cell.angle_gamma   90.00
#
_symmetry.space_group_name_H-M   'P 1'
#
loop_
_entity.id
_entity.type
_entity.pdbx_description
1 polymer ?
#
loop_
_entity_poly.entity_id
_entity_poly.type
_entity_poly.pdbx_seq_one_letter_code
_entity_poly.pdbx_strand_id
1 'polypeptide(L)'
;MRQISLFDAAATRQMHILTTRRDLSAAEIRYRMGSRWRQENHYRYARMHFDLDSHDTYRAGQDDPTRMVPNPAKKLAYQQVEKARRALHSAETTRDRELLAASTPPPGTTTVLTNTMINTINTDVHTAQATLEAALTAHQALPARLPLAQVHPGQQVLDTETKLIHHAIRIAAFNTAQSLARAILTDTGYTRGDDEAHTLIRTALAGSGDIIPDGDTLHIRLDPLPAPRHTAAIDELCRLLNDTHTVYPGTGLTLHYSTKSHR
;
A
#
# COMPACT_ATOMS: atom_id res chain seq x y z
N MET A 1 -19.42 0.36 18.18
CA MET A 1 -19.00 1.00 16.92
C MET A 1 -19.41 2.47 17.00
N ARG A 2 -18.63 3.39 16.43
CA ARG A 2 -18.89 4.83 16.39
C ARG A 2 -19.02 5.24 14.93
N GLN A 3 -20.03 6.07 14.62
CA GLN A 3 -20.22 6.66 13.30
C GLN A 3 -19.89 8.14 13.35
N ILE A 4 -19.17 8.61 12.35
CA ILE A 4 -18.87 10.03 12.11
C ILE A 4 -19.46 10.37 10.76
N SER A 5 -20.34 11.36 10.72
CA SER A 5 -20.98 11.82 9.48
C SER A 5 -20.36 13.14 9.06
N LEU A 6 -19.89 13.21 7.83
CA LEU A 6 -19.34 14.41 7.22
C LEU A 6 -20.36 14.93 6.19
N PHE A 7 -20.65 16.21 6.27
CA PHE A 7 -21.50 16.91 5.32
C PHE A 7 -20.63 17.87 4.50
N ASP A 8 -20.91 18.01 3.22
CA ASP A 8 -20.35 19.11 2.46
C ASP A 8 -21.02 20.44 2.84
N ALA A 9 -20.40 21.57 2.45
CA ALA A 9 -20.91 22.90 2.81
C ALA A 9 -22.33 23.17 2.25
N ALA A 10 -22.73 22.49 1.19
CA ALA A 10 -24.04 22.58 0.57
C ALA A 10 -25.02 21.53 1.10
N ALA A 11 -24.60 20.66 2.01
CA ALA A 11 -25.34 19.52 2.57
C ALA A 11 -25.93 18.57 1.49
N THR A 12 -25.35 18.58 0.28
CA THR A 12 -25.82 17.76 -0.85
C THR A 12 -25.19 16.36 -0.84
N ARG A 13 -24.06 16.20 -0.15
CA ARG A 13 -23.36 14.91 -0.02
C ARG A 13 -23.05 14.62 1.44
N GLN A 14 -23.31 13.40 1.82
CA GLN A 14 -23.03 12.88 3.14
C GLN A 14 -22.10 11.67 3.04
N MET A 15 -21.05 11.68 3.85
CA MET A 15 -20.12 10.56 3.98
C MET A 15 -20.14 10.07 5.42
N HIS A 16 -20.22 8.75 5.57
CA HIS A 16 -20.17 8.10 6.88
C HIS A 16 -18.87 7.32 7.05
N ILE A 17 -18.19 7.57 8.18
CA ILE A 17 -17.01 6.82 8.62
C ILE A 17 -17.42 5.98 9.82
N LEU A 18 -17.30 4.67 9.71
CA LEU A 18 -17.51 3.74 10.83
C LEU A 18 -16.16 3.37 11.43
N THR A 19 -16.04 3.45 12.76
CA THR A 19 -14.79 3.15 13.46
C THR A 19 -15.05 2.51 14.81
N THR A 20 -14.12 1.67 15.26
CA THR A 20 -14.08 1.12 16.61
C THR A 20 -13.28 2.02 17.56
N ARG A 21 -12.49 2.97 17.03
CA ARG A 21 -11.67 3.90 17.82
C ARG A 21 -12.56 4.90 18.54
N ARG A 22 -12.44 4.95 19.85
CA ARG A 22 -13.17 5.91 20.73
C ARG A 22 -12.27 6.98 21.33
N ASP A 23 -10.98 6.75 21.26
CA ASP A 23 -9.89 7.58 21.80
C ASP A 23 -9.51 8.76 20.89
N LEU A 24 -9.92 8.75 19.61
CA LEU A 24 -9.62 9.81 18.65
C LEU A 24 -10.81 10.76 18.47
N SER A 25 -10.52 12.04 18.25
CA SER A 25 -11.52 13.04 17.88
C SER A 25 -12.11 12.75 16.49
N ALA A 26 -13.32 13.28 16.22
CA ALA A 26 -13.93 13.18 14.88
C ALA A 26 -13.07 13.86 13.81
N ALA A 27 -12.43 15.00 14.15
CA ALA A 27 -11.53 15.72 13.24
C ALA A 27 -10.30 14.89 12.88
N GLU A 28 -9.70 14.23 13.86
CA GLU A 28 -8.54 13.37 13.65
C GLU A 28 -8.88 12.14 12.77
N ILE A 29 -10.01 11.50 13.00
CA ILE A 29 -10.47 10.37 12.17
C ILE A 29 -10.73 10.84 10.74
N ARG A 30 -11.38 11.99 10.55
CA ARG A 30 -11.58 12.61 9.24
C ARG A 30 -10.25 12.87 8.53
N TYR A 31 -9.28 13.45 9.22
CA TYR A 31 -7.96 13.75 8.68
C TYR A 31 -7.24 12.47 8.21
N ARG A 32 -7.22 11.42 9.04
CA ARG A 32 -6.58 10.15 8.72
C ARG A 32 -7.23 9.46 7.52
N MET A 33 -8.57 9.44 7.46
CA MET A 33 -9.29 8.88 6.31
C MET A 33 -9.05 9.69 5.03
N GLY A 34 -9.09 11.02 5.11
CA GLY A 34 -8.79 11.88 3.96
C GLY A 34 -7.34 11.76 3.49
N SER A 35 -6.39 11.55 4.41
CA SER A 35 -4.99 11.30 4.08
C SER A 35 -4.79 9.96 3.36
N ARG A 36 -5.48 8.92 3.81
CA ARG A 36 -5.49 7.61 3.14
C ARG A 36 -6.04 7.70 1.71
N TRP A 37 -7.16 8.37 1.52
CA TRP A 37 -7.73 8.55 0.17
C TRP A 37 -6.84 9.36 -0.76
N ARG A 38 -6.17 10.40 -0.24
CA ARG A 38 -5.16 11.13 -1.03
C ARG A 38 -4.02 10.21 -1.44
N GLN A 39 -3.56 9.34 -0.57
CA GLN A 39 -2.53 8.35 -0.86
C GLN A 39 -3.01 7.33 -1.91
N GLU A 40 -4.22 6.80 -1.77
CA GLU A 40 -4.80 5.85 -2.74
C GLU A 40 -4.97 6.51 -4.13
N ASN A 41 -5.45 7.75 -4.19
CA ASN A 41 -5.58 8.51 -5.43
C ASN A 41 -4.21 8.84 -6.04
N HIS A 42 -3.21 9.19 -5.22
CA HIS A 42 -1.84 9.41 -5.66
C HIS A 42 -1.27 8.14 -6.33
N TYR A 43 -1.35 6.99 -5.68
CA TYR A 43 -0.87 5.74 -6.27
C TYR A 43 -1.62 5.36 -7.54
N ARG A 44 -2.95 5.52 -7.54
CA ARG A 44 -3.75 5.27 -8.74
C ARG A 44 -3.31 6.15 -9.92
N TYR A 45 -3.13 7.43 -9.67
CA TYR A 45 -2.66 8.39 -10.68
C TYR A 45 -1.25 8.06 -11.17
N ALA A 46 -0.32 7.77 -10.25
CA ALA A 46 1.05 7.41 -10.57
C ALA A 46 1.15 6.10 -11.37
N ARG A 47 0.30 5.12 -11.08
CA ARG A 47 0.18 3.89 -11.88
C ARG A 47 -0.33 4.16 -13.28
N MET A 48 -1.38 4.98 -13.41
CA MET A 48 -2.03 5.24 -14.69
C MET A 48 -1.18 6.10 -15.64
N HIS A 49 -0.35 6.99 -15.11
CA HIS A 49 0.32 8.01 -15.91
C HIS A 49 1.84 7.97 -15.87
N PHE A 50 2.43 7.23 -14.92
CA PHE A 50 3.86 7.14 -14.72
C PHE A 50 4.35 5.70 -14.56
N ASP A 51 3.52 4.71 -14.85
CA ASP A 51 3.85 3.27 -14.78
C ASP A 51 4.53 2.85 -13.48
N LEU A 52 4.06 3.38 -12.33
CA LEU A 52 4.72 3.21 -11.04
C LEU A 52 4.94 1.74 -10.64
N ASP A 53 4.09 0.83 -11.10
CA ASP A 53 4.14 -0.60 -10.80
C ASP A 53 4.64 -1.48 -11.97
N SER A 54 5.23 -0.88 -13.01
CA SER A 54 5.82 -1.62 -14.13
C SER A 54 6.98 -2.48 -13.70
N HIS A 55 7.13 -3.60 -14.40
CA HIS A 55 8.35 -4.41 -14.36
C HIS A 55 9.39 -3.80 -15.31
N ASP A 56 10.40 -3.16 -14.74
CA ASP A 56 11.43 -2.44 -15.50
C ASP A 56 12.50 -3.36 -16.08
N THR A 57 12.61 -4.56 -15.53
CA THR A 57 13.55 -5.57 -15.97
C THR A 57 13.07 -6.96 -15.61
N TYR A 58 13.35 -7.93 -16.50
CA TYR A 58 13.22 -9.35 -16.22
C TYR A 58 14.58 -9.99 -15.87
N ARG A 59 15.64 -9.18 -15.75
CA ARG A 59 16.92 -9.68 -15.26
C ARG A 59 16.76 -10.20 -13.85
N ALA A 60 17.20 -11.44 -13.66
CA ALA A 60 17.23 -12.06 -12.35
C ALA A 60 18.65 -12.54 -12.07
N GLY A 61 19.10 -12.32 -10.86
CA GLY A 61 20.32 -12.86 -10.29
C GLY A 61 20.00 -13.92 -9.26
N GLN A 62 20.98 -14.69 -8.87
CA GLN A 62 20.84 -15.63 -7.76
C GLN A 62 20.66 -14.83 -6.45
N ASP A 63 19.62 -15.16 -5.68
CA ASP A 63 19.42 -14.58 -4.36
C ASP A 63 20.48 -15.08 -3.37
N ASP A 64 20.73 -14.35 -2.29
CA ASP A 64 21.67 -14.77 -1.25
C ASP A 64 21.21 -16.09 -0.60
N PRO A 65 21.91 -17.21 -0.84
CA PRO A 65 21.51 -18.53 -0.34
C PRO A 65 21.59 -18.62 1.20
N THR A 66 22.33 -17.73 1.83
CA THR A 66 22.52 -17.68 3.30
C THR A 66 21.48 -16.83 4.00
N ARG A 67 20.73 -16.03 3.26
CA ARG A 67 19.67 -15.17 3.79
C ARG A 67 18.66 -15.97 4.59
N MET A 68 18.44 -15.58 5.84
CA MET A 68 17.55 -16.27 6.77
C MET A 68 16.08 -15.95 6.45
N VAL A 69 15.31 -16.97 6.12
CA VAL A 69 13.86 -16.85 5.79
C VAL A 69 13.01 -17.62 6.81
N PRO A 70 11.73 -17.27 6.98
CA PRO A 70 10.82 -18.00 7.86
C PRO A 70 10.75 -19.49 7.50
N ASN A 71 10.83 -20.34 8.52
CA ASN A 71 10.74 -21.80 8.34
C ASN A 71 9.27 -22.21 8.08
N PRO A 72 8.92 -22.74 6.89
CA PRO A 72 7.56 -23.18 6.59
C PRO A 72 7.12 -24.36 7.45
N ALA A 73 8.03 -25.25 7.84
CA ALA A 73 7.69 -26.37 8.74
C ALA A 73 7.26 -25.87 10.12
N LYS A 74 7.91 -24.80 10.65
CA LYS A 74 7.50 -24.19 11.91
C LYS A 74 6.11 -23.55 11.82
N LYS A 75 5.79 -22.93 10.68
CA LYS A 75 4.45 -22.38 10.42
C LYS A 75 3.38 -23.51 10.42
N LEU A 76 3.66 -24.62 9.78
CA LEU A 76 2.77 -25.78 9.78
C LEU A 76 2.61 -26.38 11.18
N ALA A 77 3.73 -26.53 11.93
CA ALA A 77 3.67 -27.01 13.30
C ALA A 77 2.86 -26.07 14.20
N TYR A 78 2.94 -24.76 14.03
CA TYR A 78 2.10 -23.78 14.73
C TYR A 78 0.61 -23.97 14.43
N GLN A 79 0.25 -24.28 13.18
CA GLN A 79 -1.14 -24.58 12.84
C GLN A 79 -1.66 -25.84 13.54
N GLN A 80 -0.79 -26.83 13.77
CA GLN A 80 -1.16 -28.03 14.56
C GLN A 80 -1.36 -27.67 16.05
N VAL A 81 -0.53 -26.80 16.61
CA VAL A 81 -0.73 -26.29 17.98
C VAL A 81 -2.09 -25.59 18.10
N GLU A 82 -2.44 -24.71 17.16
CA GLU A 82 -3.73 -24.02 17.18
C GLU A 82 -4.93 -24.97 17.01
N LYS A 83 -4.76 -26.01 16.20
CA LYS A 83 -5.77 -27.07 16.06
C LYS A 83 -5.94 -27.85 17.37
N ALA A 84 -4.84 -28.24 18.00
CA ALA A 84 -4.85 -28.98 19.27
C ALA A 84 -5.42 -28.12 20.41
N ARG A 85 -5.14 -26.82 20.48
CA ARG A 85 -5.74 -25.89 21.46
C ARG A 85 -7.25 -25.82 21.32
N ARG A 86 -7.76 -25.75 20.07
CA ARG A 86 -9.22 -25.74 19.83
C ARG A 86 -9.85 -27.04 20.20
N ALA A 87 -9.18 -28.18 19.95
CA ALA A 87 -9.66 -29.48 20.35
C ALA A 87 -9.74 -29.63 21.87
N LEU A 88 -8.70 -29.18 22.61
CA LEU A 88 -8.70 -29.16 24.06
C LEU A 88 -9.83 -28.30 24.61
N HIS A 89 -9.98 -27.06 24.12
CA HIS A 89 -11.08 -26.19 24.56
C HIS A 89 -12.47 -26.81 24.30
N SER A 90 -12.65 -27.49 23.17
CA SER A 90 -13.91 -28.22 22.87
C SER A 90 -14.14 -29.36 23.82
N ALA A 91 -13.11 -30.17 24.15
CA ALA A 91 -13.21 -31.28 25.10
C ALA A 91 -13.53 -30.77 26.50
N GLU A 92 -12.87 -29.68 26.96
CA GLU A 92 -13.17 -29.04 28.25
C GLU A 92 -14.62 -28.55 28.32
N THR A 93 -15.10 -27.87 27.27
CA THR A 93 -16.50 -27.39 27.19
C THR A 93 -17.48 -28.53 27.24
N THR A 94 -17.18 -29.65 26.58
CA THR A 94 -18.03 -30.86 26.60
C THR A 94 -18.03 -31.47 27.98
N ARG A 95 -16.85 -31.66 28.60
CA ARG A 95 -16.71 -32.13 29.97
C ARG A 95 -17.54 -31.31 30.94
N ASP A 96 -17.41 -29.98 30.90
CA ASP A 96 -18.10 -29.08 31.83
C ASP A 96 -19.64 -29.18 31.65
N ARG A 97 -20.12 -29.34 30.42
CA ARG A 97 -21.53 -29.56 30.12
C ARG A 97 -22.04 -30.90 30.70
N GLU A 98 -21.27 -31.98 30.54
CA GLU A 98 -21.63 -33.31 31.03
C GLU A 98 -21.62 -33.35 32.56
N LEU A 99 -20.62 -32.74 33.20
CA LEU A 99 -20.57 -32.60 34.65
C LEU A 99 -21.74 -31.79 35.20
N LEU A 100 -22.10 -30.68 34.55
CA LEU A 100 -23.25 -29.87 34.93
C LEU A 100 -24.56 -30.66 34.78
N ALA A 101 -24.74 -31.38 33.67
CA ALA A 101 -25.92 -32.21 33.46
C ALA A 101 -26.03 -33.32 34.49
N ALA A 102 -24.93 -33.95 34.88
CA ALA A 102 -24.89 -34.97 35.90
C ALA A 102 -25.13 -34.44 37.33
N SER A 103 -24.72 -33.17 37.58
CA SER A 103 -24.93 -32.53 38.91
C SER A 103 -26.32 -31.92 39.10
N THR A 104 -27.11 -31.76 38.02
CA THR A 104 -28.45 -31.15 38.07
C THR A 104 -29.48 -32.12 37.44
N PRO A 105 -29.79 -33.23 38.14
CA PRO A 105 -30.73 -34.23 37.61
C PRO A 105 -32.17 -33.67 37.58
N PRO A 106 -33.02 -34.15 36.68
CA PRO A 106 -34.44 -33.80 36.64
C PRO A 106 -35.15 -34.09 37.98
N PRO A 107 -36.22 -33.33 38.32
CA PRO A 107 -36.97 -33.56 39.56
C PRO A 107 -37.42 -35.02 39.70
N GLY A 108 -37.09 -35.65 40.84
CA GLY A 108 -37.45 -37.04 41.14
C GLY A 108 -36.42 -38.10 40.73
N THR A 109 -35.26 -37.69 40.16
CA THR A 109 -34.17 -38.60 39.82
C THR A 109 -32.94 -38.31 40.70
N THR A 110 -32.27 -39.30 41.21
CA THR A 110 -30.99 -39.17 41.91
C THR A 110 -29.88 -39.70 41.02
N THR A 111 -29.00 -38.86 40.57
CA THR A 111 -27.82 -39.28 39.79
C THR A 111 -26.63 -39.33 40.74
N VAL A 112 -25.98 -40.48 40.84
CA VAL A 112 -24.73 -40.65 41.59
C VAL A 112 -23.58 -40.60 40.63
N LEU A 113 -22.76 -39.57 40.74
CA LEU A 113 -21.49 -39.47 40.01
C LEU A 113 -20.50 -40.51 40.55
N THR A 114 -20.18 -41.50 39.75
CA THR A 114 -19.18 -42.51 40.10
C THR A 114 -17.81 -42.08 39.57
N ASN A 115 -16.73 -42.57 40.23
CA ASN A 115 -15.35 -42.34 39.77
C ASN A 115 -15.14 -42.85 38.33
N THR A 116 -15.81 -43.90 37.92
CA THR A 116 -15.76 -44.41 36.54
C THR A 116 -16.35 -43.43 35.55
N MET A 117 -17.49 -42.82 35.86
CA MET A 117 -18.10 -41.78 34.99
C MET A 117 -17.18 -40.54 34.87
N ILE A 118 -16.61 -40.09 35.99
CA ILE A 118 -15.70 -38.95 36.00
C ILE A 118 -14.45 -39.26 35.16
N ASN A 119 -13.88 -40.45 35.29
CA ASN A 119 -12.72 -40.85 34.51
C ASN A 119 -13.05 -40.91 33.00
N THR A 120 -14.22 -41.44 32.62
CA THR A 120 -14.65 -41.49 31.21
C THR A 120 -14.81 -40.08 30.65
N ILE A 121 -15.46 -39.18 31.35
CA ILE A 121 -15.67 -37.77 30.96
C ILE A 121 -14.34 -37.05 30.82
N ASN A 122 -13.34 -37.34 31.64
CA ASN A 122 -12.01 -36.70 31.58
C ASN A 122 -11.08 -37.29 30.51
N THR A 123 -11.38 -38.51 29.98
CA THR A 123 -10.49 -39.19 29.02
C THR A 123 -10.21 -38.35 27.79
N ASP A 124 -11.22 -37.71 27.22
CA ASP A 124 -11.07 -36.84 26.02
C ASP A 124 -10.24 -35.60 26.29
N VAL A 125 -10.38 -34.98 27.47
CA VAL A 125 -9.59 -33.84 27.90
C VAL A 125 -8.12 -34.25 28.05
N HIS A 126 -7.82 -35.37 28.71
CA HIS A 126 -6.44 -35.85 28.85
C HIS A 126 -5.82 -36.19 27.49
N THR A 127 -6.56 -36.79 26.59
CA THR A 127 -6.10 -37.12 25.24
C THR A 127 -5.81 -35.85 24.44
N ALA A 128 -6.68 -34.84 24.50
CA ALA A 128 -6.51 -33.57 23.83
C ALA A 128 -5.31 -32.78 24.42
N GLN A 129 -5.11 -32.83 25.74
CA GLN A 129 -4.00 -32.22 26.41
C GLN A 129 -2.67 -32.84 25.99
N ALA A 130 -2.56 -34.17 25.98
CA ALA A 130 -1.37 -34.87 25.51
C ALA A 130 -1.05 -34.53 24.04
N THR A 131 -2.10 -34.40 23.19
CA THR A 131 -1.95 -33.98 21.81
C THR A 131 -1.40 -32.56 21.70
N LEU A 132 -1.86 -31.62 22.53
CA LEU A 132 -1.38 -30.25 22.57
C LEU A 132 0.08 -30.20 23.03
N GLU A 133 0.45 -30.95 24.06
CA GLU A 133 1.85 -31.01 24.57
C GLU A 133 2.79 -31.56 23.50
N ALA A 134 2.40 -32.62 22.78
CA ALA A 134 3.17 -33.17 21.68
C ALA A 134 3.33 -32.14 20.54
N ALA A 135 2.26 -31.41 20.17
CA ALA A 135 2.30 -30.38 19.14
C ALA A 135 3.20 -29.19 19.55
N LEU A 136 3.15 -28.76 20.81
CA LEU A 136 4.02 -27.71 21.36
C LEU A 136 5.49 -28.12 21.31
N THR A 137 5.80 -29.34 21.73
CA THR A 137 7.16 -29.89 21.69
C THR A 137 7.68 -29.94 20.26
N ALA A 138 6.89 -30.44 19.32
CA ALA A 138 7.26 -30.45 17.91
C ALA A 138 7.47 -29.04 17.33
N HIS A 139 6.64 -28.09 17.69
CA HIS A 139 6.80 -26.70 17.27
C HIS A 139 8.06 -26.06 17.88
N GLN A 140 8.36 -26.31 19.14
CA GLN A 140 9.54 -25.75 19.82
C GLN A 140 10.85 -26.31 19.25
N ALA A 141 10.88 -27.58 18.86
CA ALA A 141 12.06 -28.22 18.27
C ALA A 141 12.48 -27.62 16.92
N LEU A 142 11.59 -26.92 16.21
CA LEU A 142 11.88 -26.36 14.92
C LEU A 142 12.47 -24.94 15.03
N PRO A 143 13.57 -24.63 14.30
CA PRO A 143 14.11 -23.28 14.24
C PRO A 143 13.12 -22.33 13.56
N ALA A 144 13.08 -21.07 14.00
CA ALA A 144 12.17 -20.07 13.48
C ALA A 144 12.50 -19.66 12.04
N ARG A 145 13.80 -19.69 11.70
CA ARG A 145 14.32 -19.33 10.39
C ARG A 145 15.31 -20.37 9.91
N LEU A 146 15.39 -20.50 8.58
CA LEU A 146 16.35 -21.36 7.88
C LEU A 146 17.04 -20.55 6.77
N PRO A 147 18.25 -20.94 6.36
CA PRO A 147 18.86 -20.39 5.15
C PRO A 147 17.97 -20.56 3.93
N LEU A 148 17.94 -19.57 3.06
CA LEU A 148 17.12 -19.58 1.84
C LEU A 148 17.38 -20.83 1.00
N ALA A 149 18.63 -21.25 0.88
CA ALA A 149 19.00 -22.43 0.12
C ALA A 149 18.30 -23.73 0.58
N GLN A 150 17.92 -23.81 1.86
CA GLN A 150 17.21 -24.96 2.41
C GLN A 150 15.71 -24.91 2.16
N VAL A 151 15.13 -23.71 2.03
CA VAL A 151 13.68 -23.53 1.85
C VAL A 151 13.33 -23.40 0.37
N HIS A 152 14.13 -22.64 -0.37
CA HIS A 152 13.93 -22.36 -1.80
C HIS A 152 15.28 -22.45 -2.55
N PRO A 153 15.80 -23.65 -2.82
CA PRO A 153 17.05 -23.82 -3.53
C PRO A 153 16.95 -23.23 -4.94
N GLY A 154 17.95 -22.44 -5.33
CA GLY A 154 18.01 -21.81 -6.65
C GLY A 154 17.05 -20.62 -6.83
N GLN A 155 16.51 -20.05 -5.76
CA GLN A 155 15.68 -18.86 -5.86
C GLN A 155 16.46 -17.73 -6.51
N GLN A 156 15.79 -17.05 -7.44
CA GLN A 156 16.30 -15.85 -8.10
C GLN A 156 15.60 -14.60 -7.55
N VAL A 157 16.32 -13.49 -7.60
CA VAL A 157 15.82 -12.15 -7.28
C VAL A 157 15.94 -11.26 -8.51
N LEU A 158 14.94 -10.44 -8.77
CA LEU A 158 15.00 -9.46 -9.86
C LEU A 158 16.08 -8.42 -9.59
N ASP A 159 16.69 -7.92 -10.68
CA ASP A 159 17.62 -6.79 -10.63
C ASP A 159 16.91 -5.57 -10.04
N THR A 160 17.30 -5.24 -8.80
CA THR A 160 16.70 -4.14 -8.05
C THR A 160 17.28 -2.79 -8.44
N GLU A 161 18.50 -2.72 -8.97
CA GLU A 161 19.15 -1.47 -9.34
C GLU A 161 18.42 -0.79 -10.49
N THR A 162 18.19 -1.50 -11.59
CA THR A 162 17.41 -0.98 -12.73
C THR A 162 16.03 -0.51 -12.29
N LYS A 163 15.35 -1.29 -11.44
CA LYS A 163 14.04 -0.92 -10.92
C LYS A 163 14.10 0.36 -10.07
N LEU A 164 15.09 0.50 -9.22
CA LEU A 164 15.26 1.69 -8.37
C LEU A 164 15.53 2.96 -9.20
N ILE A 165 16.37 2.85 -10.23
CA ILE A 165 16.65 3.96 -11.15
C ILE A 165 15.36 4.40 -11.86
N HIS A 166 14.63 3.48 -12.47
CA HIS A 166 13.36 3.79 -13.15
C HIS A 166 12.32 4.36 -12.18
N HIS A 167 12.25 3.83 -10.96
CA HIS A 167 11.37 4.37 -9.92
C HIS A 167 11.73 5.82 -9.55
N ALA A 168 13.02 6.11 -9.38
CA ALA A 168 13.49 7.46 -9.10
C ALA A 168 13.12 8.44 -10.23
N ILE A 169 13.30 8.03 -11.49
CA ILE A 169 12.91 8.81 -12.66
C ILE A 169 11.39 9.07 -12.66
N ARG A 170 10.57 8.05 -12.42
CA ARG A 170 9.10 8.19 -12.37
C ARG A 170 8.64 9.12 -11.26
N ILE A 171 9.24 9.00 -10.08
CA ILE A 171 8.92 9.88 -8.94
C ILE A 171 9.34 11.32 -9.27
N ALA A 172 10.50 11.53 -9.87
CA ALA A 172 10.95 12.86 -10.30
C ALA A 172 10.00 13.46 -11.34
N ALA A 173 9.62 12.69 -12.37
CA ALA A 173 8.65 13.10 -13.39
C ALA A 173 7.29 13.46 -12.79
N PHE A 174 6.79 12.63 -11.87
CA PHE A 174 5.54 12.91 -11.14
C PHE A 174 5.64 14.22 -10.35
N ASN A 175 6.70 14.39 -9.55
CA ASN A 175 6.88 15.60 -8.75
C ASN A 175 7.00 16.85 -9.61
N THR A 176 7.70 16.76 -10.73
CA THR A 176 7.81 17.84 -11.71
C THR A 176 6.45 18.20 -12.29
N ALA A 177 5.67 17.21 -12.76
CA ALA A 177 4.34 17.43 -13.29
C ALA A 177 3.39 18.08 -12.24
N GLN A 178 3.47 17.65 -10.99
CA GLN A 178 2.73 18.25 -9.87
C GLN A 178 3.12 19.70 -9.61
N SER A 179 4.42 20.01 -9.63
CA SER A 179 4.93 21.36 -9.41
C SER A 179 4.52 22.30 -10.53
N LEU A 180 4.62 21.86 -11.78
CA LEU A 180 4.21 22.65 -12.95
C LEU A 180 2.69 22.88 -12.98
N ALA A 181 1.89 21.88 -12.66
CA ALA A 181 0.43 22.03 -12.57
C ALA A 181 0.04 23.03 -11.46
N ARG A 182 0.74 23.00 -10.31
CA ARG A 182 0.52 23.97 -9.25
C ARG A 182 0.93 25.39 -9.69
N ALA A 183 2.07 25.56 -10.36
CA ALA A 183 2.51 26.85 -10.87
C ALA A 183 1.49 27.45 -11.85
N ILE A 184 0.91 26.65 -12.74
CA ILE A 184 -0.19 27.09 -13.61
C ILE A 184 -1.36 27.65 -12.81
N LEU A 185 -1.78 26.96 -11.74
CA LEU A 185 -2.96 27.34 -10.95
C LEU A 185 -2.70 28.55 -10.04
N THR A 186 -1.48 28.73 -9.55
CA THR A 186 -1.16 29.79 -8.58
C THR A 186 -0.58 31.04 -9.23
N ASP A 187 0.24 30.87 -10.27
CA ASP A 187 1.14 31.90 -10.77
C ASP A 187 0.77 32.37 -12.19
N THR A 188 -0.23 31.72 -12.81
CA THR A 188 -0.79 32.17 -14.09
C THR A 188 -2.29 32.55 -13.94
N GLY A 189 -2.84 33.22 -14.93
CA GLY A 189 -4.26 33.55 -14.97
C GLY A 189 -5.20 32.36 -15.23
N TYR A 190 -4.72 31.12 -15.11
CA TYR A 190 -5.50 29.91 -15.39
C TYR A 190 -6.41 29.55 -14.22
N THR A 191 -7.74 29.66 -14.39
CA THR A 191 -8.74 29.55 -13.32
C THR A 191 -9.51 28.23 -13.31
N ARG A 192 -8.97 27.17 -13.92
CA ARG A 192 -9.61 25.86 -13.98
C ARG A 192 -9.19 24.95 -12.83
N GLY A 193 -9.82 23.78 -12.74
CA GLY A 193 -9.54 22.83 -11.65
C GLY A 193 -8.21 22.09 -11.77
N ASP A 194 -7.77 21.52 -10.66
CA ASP A 194 -6.55 20.73 -10.51
C ASP A 194 -6.36 19.66 -11.60
N ASP A 195 -7.41 18.87 -11.86
CA ASP A 195 -7.34 17.76 -12.83
C ASP A 195 -7.10 18.28 -14.26
N GLU A 196 -7.66 19.47 -14.59
CA GLU A 196 -7.45 20.10 -15.90
C GLU A 196 -6.01 20.62 -16.04
N ALA A 197 -5.44 21.22 -14.98
CA ALA A 197 -4.05 21.68 -14.96
C ALA A 197 -3.07 20.50 -15.13
N HIS A 198 -3.30 19.40 -14.45
CA HIS A 198 -2.48 18.17 -14.62
C HIS A 198 -2.58 17.61 -16.04
N THR A 199 -3.77 17.63 -16.64
CA THR A 199 -3.99 17.19 -18.02
C THR A 199 -3.26 18.10 -18.99
N LEU A 200 -3.31 19.42 -18.77
CA LEU A 200 -2.64 20.42 -19.58
C LEU A 200 -1.11 20.19 -19.58
N ILE A 201 -0.50 20.05 -18.41
CA ILE A 201 0.93 19.77 -18.28
C ILE A 201 1.31 18.47 -18.99
N ARG A 202 0.56 17.39 -18.80
CA ARG A 202 0.86 16.12 -19.50
C ARG A 202 0.76 16.26 -21.01
N THR A 203 -0.23 16.98 -21.49
CA THR A 203 -0.40 17.21 -22.93
C THR A 203 0.76 18.03 -23.49
N ALA A 204 1.21 19.07 -22.78
CA ALA A 204 2.34 19.88 -23.19
C ALA A 204 3.65 19.08 -23.19
N LEU A 205 3.91 18.26 -22.15
CA LEU A 205 5.11 17.45 -22.05
C LEU A 205 5.14 16.27 -23.03
N ALA A 206 3.98 15.74 -23.43
CA ALA A 206 3.86 14.69 -24.45
C ALA A 206 3.80 15.25 -25.87
N GLY A 207 3.66 16.56 -26.03
CA GLY A 207 3.61 17.24 -27.31
C GLY A 207 4.95 17.24 -28.04
N SER A 208 4.90 17.56 -29.33
CA SER A 208 6.08 17.79 -30.14
C SER A 208 6.70 19.16 -29.85
N GLY A 209 7.95 19.34 -30.25
CA GLY A 209 8.67 20.60 -30.08
C GLY A 209 10.03 20.53 -30.73
N ASP A 210 10.76 21.67 -30.70
CA ASP A 210 12.14 21.76 -31.17
C ASP A 210 13.08 22.00 -30.00
N ILE A 211 14.25 21.40 -30.06
CA ILE A 211 15.36 21.66 -29.14
C ILE A 211 16.52 22.23 -29.98
N ILE A 212 16.86 23.50 -29.77
CA ILE A 212 17.79 24.23 -30.60
C ILE A 212 18.87 24.83 -29.69
N PRO A 213 20.14 24.36 -29.78
CA PRO A 213 21.25 25.03 -29.13
C PRO A 213 21.62 26.31 -29.93
N ASP A 214 21.78 27.41 -29.20
CA ASP A 214 22.20 28.70 -29.77
C ASP A 214 23.10 29.43 -28.77
N GLY A 215 24.39 29.49 -29.05
CA GLY A 215 25.39 30.04 -28.13
C GLY A 215 25.38 29.34 -26.78
N ASP A 216 25.13 30.09 -25.71
CA ASP A 216 25.05 29.59 -24.32
C ASP A 216 23.62 29.19 -23.91
N THR A 217 22.68 29.19 -24.87
CA THR A 217 21.27 28.96 -24.62
C THR A 217 20.79 27.69 -25.31
N LEU A 218 19.98 26.90 -24.62
CA LEU A 218 19.24 25.77 -25.18
C LEU A 218 17.76 26.11 -25.25
N HIS A 219 17.31 26.46 -26.48
CA HIS A 219 15.90 26.76 -26.71
C HIS A 219 15.05 25.51 -26.80
N ILE A 220 14.02 25.45 -25.96
CA ILE A 220 12.99 24.40 -25.97
C ILE A 220 11.68 25.06 -26.43
N ARG A 221 11.27 24.78 -27.67
CA ARG A 221 10.13 25.39 -28.33
C ARG A 221 9.03 24.37 -28.50
N LEU A 222 7.99 24.48 -27.66
CA LEU A 222 6.86 23.56 -27.68
C LEU A 222 5.90 23.89 -28.83
N ASP A 223 5.32 22.86 -29.44
CA ASP A 223 4.21 23.07 -30.38
C ASP A 223 2.98 23.61 -29.65
N PRO A 224 2.16 24.47 -30.31
CA PRO A 224 0.99 25.03 -29.69
C PRO A 224 -0.04 23.94 -29.41
N LEU A 225 -0.76 24.08 -28.31
CA LEU A 225 -1.82 23.16 -27.92
C LEU A 225 -3.11 23.44 -28.75
N PRO A 226 -4.02 22.46 -28.87
CA PRO A 226 -5.22 22.61 -29.70
C PRO A 226 -6.14 23.78 -29.29
N ALA A 227 -6.15 24.16 -28.01
CA ALA A 227 -6.92 25.29 -27.53
C ALA A 227 -6.02 26.50 -27.25
N PRO A 228 -6.30 27.69 -27.84
CA PRO A 228 -5.48 28.88 -27.64
C PRO A 228 -5.27 29.26 -26.17
N ARG A 229 -6.29 29.09 -25.32
CA ARG A 229 -6.19 29.32 -23.87
C ARG A 229 -5.19 28.42 -23.20
N HIS A 230 -5.02 27.18 -23.68
CA HIS A 230 -4.06 26.22 -23.15
C HIS A 230 -2.66 26.60 -23.56
N THR A 231 -2.46 27.03 -24.81
CA THR A 231 -1.19 27.56 -25.28
C THR A 231 -0.79 28.79 -24.46
N ALA A 232 -1.72 29.72 -24.22
CA ALA A 232 -1.44 30.91 -23.42
C ALA A 232 -1.03 30.58 -21.97
N ALA A 233 -1.65 29.58 -21.35
CA ALA A 233 -1.26 29.14 -20.00
C ALA A 233 0.15 28.50 -19.99
N ILE A 234 0.50 27.73 -21.02
CA ILE A 234 1.86 27.18 -21.17
C ILE A 234 2.88 28.27 -21.48
N ASP A 235 2.52 29.29 -22.27
CA ASP A 235 3.39 30.43 -22.51
C ASP A 235 3.70 31.20 -21.24
N GLU A 236 2.71 31.40 -20.38
CA GLU A 236 2.90 32.02 -19.08
C GLU A 236 3.84 31.19 -18.21
N LEU A 237 3.62 29.86 -18.17
CA LEU A 237 4.50 28.93 -17.45
C LEU A 237 5.93 28.97 -18.00
N CYS A 238 6.11 29.02 -19.32
CA CYS A 238 7.44 29.17 -19.95
C CYS A 238 8.15 30.42 -19.45
N ARG A 239 7.44 31.57 -19.34
CA ARG A 239 8.01 32.81 -18.79
C ARG A 239 8.47 32.61 -17.34
N LEU A 240 7.63 32.02 -16.48
CA LEU A 240 8.02 31.74 -15.10
C LEU A 240 9.24 30.83 -15.01
N LEU A 241 9.34 29.81 -15.88
CA LEU A 241 10.48 28.91 -15.91
C LEU A 241 11.75 29.63 -16.39
N ASN A 242 11.65 30.53 -17.36
CA ASN A 242 12.79 31.32 -17.86
C ASN A 242 13.37 32.24 -16.77
N ASP A 243 12.53 32.78 -15.89
CA ASP A 243 12.95 33.62 -14.76
C ASP A 243 13.81 32.82 -13.74
N THR A 244 13.79 31.50 -13.77
CA THR A 244 14.66 30.66 -12.92
C THR A 244 16.10 30.58 -13.40
N HIS A 245 16.40 30.96 -14.63
CA HIS A 245 17.72 30.86 -15.28
C HIS A 245 18.36 29.46 -15.12
N THR A 246 17.56 28.42 -15.23
CA THR A 246 18.00 27.01 -15.04
C THR A 246 19.01 26.63 -16.11
N VAL A 247 20.12 26.01 -15.70
CA VAL A 247 21.17 25.52 -16.60
C VAL A 247 20.93 24.01 -16.86
N TYR A 248 21.07 23.61 -18.13
CA TYR A 248 20.98 22.20 -18.49
C TYR A 248 22.17 21.42 -17.92
N PRO A 249 21.91 20.36 -17.11
CA PRO A 249 22.97 19.67 -16.39
C PRO A 249 24.10 19.15 -17.30
N GLY A 250 25.36 19.42 -16.91
CA GLY A 250 26.54 18.92 -17.59
C GLY A 250 26.94 19.69 -18.88
N THR A 251 26.19 20.75 -19.25
CA THR A 251 26.46 21.46 -20.51
C THR A 251 26.84 22.96 -20.33
N GLY A 252 26.43 23.60 -19.26
CA GLY A 252 26.53 25.06 -19.08
C GLY A 252 25.50 25.86 -19.87
N LEU A 253 24.65 25.25 -20.68
CA LEU A 253 23.63 25.94 -21.48
C LEU A 253 22.46 26.39 -20.61
N THR A 254 22.05 27.65 -20.69
CA THR A 254 20.83 28.13 -20.02
C THR A 254 19.60 27.69 -20.80
N LEU A 255 18.61 27.10 -20.09
CA LEU A 255 17.35 26.65 -20.69
C LEU A 255 16.45 27.87 -20.95
N HIS A 256 15.90 27.93 -22.17
CA HIS A 256 14.90 28.92 -22.56
C HIS A 256 13.69 28.24 -23.17
N TYR A 257 12.54 28.35 -22.51
CA TYR A 257 11.28 27.75 -22.92
C TYR A 257 10.40 28.76 -23.66
N SER A 258 9.70 28.28 -24.70
CA SER A 258 8.72 29.08 -25.44
C SER A 258 7.71 28.15 -26.13
N THR A 259 6.57 28.70 -26.54
CA THR A 259 5.68 28.03 -27.51
C THR A 259 5.88 28.57 -28.90
N LYS A 260 5.64 27.77 -29.93
CA LYS A 260 5.63 28.23 -31.31
C LYS A 260 4.35 29.02 -31.58
N SER A 261 4.45 30.05 -32.44
CA SER A 261 3.27 30.79 -32.89
C SER A 261 2.31 29.83 -33.63
N HIS A 262 1.03 30.02 -33.43
CA HIS A 262 0.02 29.38 -34.29
C HIS A 262 0.25 29.85 -35.74
N ARG A 263 0.47 28.92 -36.65
CA ARG A 263 0.48 29.23 -38.09
C ARG A 263 -0.93 29.41 -38.61
#